data_69e4e9646e097b693b18393a8f1e2161
#
_entry.id   69e4e9646e097b693b18393a8f1e2161
#
_cell.length_a   1.000
_cell.length_b   1.000
_cell.length_c   1.000
_cell.angle_alpha   90.00
_cell.angle_beta   90.00
_cell.angle_gamma   90.00
#
_symmetry.space_group_name_H-M   'P 1'
#
loop_
_entity.id
_entity.type
_entity.pdbx_description
1 polymer ?
#
loop_
_entity_poly.entity_id
_entity_poly.type
_entity_poly.pdbx_seq_one_letter_code
_entity_poly.pdbx_strand_id
1 'polypeptide(L)'
;LLALWEMGVRDLRVPLDDLINPETRSRMLTLTSIGHRFTVYSHGIPKDLALRSLVEHQHLISAWEIVFPITSIIELFEEIEEIKGSIPVYFNAMRWTDETFSNSHGLAADDAGTIQSLLKLDSVNALINGVVFGINYAACPFSTVSSIYDNLSNQTLKLAFHPQFVQRAPEKQKQSQQQVINRLAET
;
A
#
# COMPACT_ATOMS: atom_id res chain seq x y z
N LEU A 1 8.84 -14.66 -10.84
CA LEU A 1 7.38 -14.49 -10.97
C LEU A 1 6.64 -15.84 -11.00
N LEU A 2 7.14 -16.84 -11.76
CA LEU A 2 6.54 -18.19 -11.76
C LEU A 2 6.51 -18.80 -10.35
N ALA A 3 7.60 -18.66 -9.59
CA ALA A 3 7.68 -19.13 -8.20
C ALA A 3 6.60 -18.47 -7.31
N LEU A 4 6.35 -17.17 -7.46
CA LEU A 4 5.29 -16.49 -6.72
C LEU A 4 3.91 -17.03 -7.09
N TRP A 5 3.70 -17.33 -8.37
CA TRP A 5 2.46 -17.92 -8.85
C TRP A 5 2.23 -19.33 -8.28
N GLU A 6 3.26 -20.16 -8.25
CA GLU A 6 3.25 -21.49 -7.64
C GLU A 6 2.97 -21.44 -6.12
N MET A 7 3.51 -20.41 -5.43
CA MET A 7 3.24 -20.15 -4.03
C MET A 7 1.83 -19.59 -3.75
N GLY A 8 1.03 -19.36 -4.78
CA GLY A 8 -0.32 -18.81 -4.64
C GLY A 8 -0.38 -17.28 -4.50
N VAL A 9 0.74 -16.57 -4.59
CA VAL A 9 0.77 -15.10 -4.54
C VAL A 9 0.17 -14.55 -5.83
N ARG A 10 -0.94 -13.85 -5.70
CA ARG A 10 -1.69 -13.26 -6.84
C ARG A 10 -1.70 -11.75 -6.83
N ASP A 11 -1.68 -11.14 -5.66
CA ASP A 11 -1.73 -9.69 -5.50
C ASP A 11 -0.30 -9.15 -5.43
N LEU A 12 0.03 -8.26 -6.35
CA LEU A 12 1.34 -7.66 -6.50
C LEU A 12 1.24 -6.15 -6.31
N ARG A 13 2.12 -5.59 -5.49
CA ARG A 13 2.25 -4.15 -5.30
C ARG A 13 3.38 -3.61 -6.16
N VAL A 14 3.09 -2.65 -7.02
CA VAL A 14 4.04 -2.08 -7.99
C VAL A 14 3.98 -0.55 -8.00
N PRO A 15 5.07 0.14 -8.33
CA PRO A 15 5.05 1.60 -8.49
C PRO A 15 4.23 2.00 -9.72
N LEU A 16 3.68 3.20 -9.69
CA LEU A 16 2.96 3.78 -10.84
C LEU A 16 3.85 3.89 -12.09
N ASP A 17 5.15 4.04 -11.92
CA ASP A 17 6.12 4.07 -13.02
C ASP A 17 6.10 2.80 -13.88
N ASP A 18 5.76 1.65 -13.31
CA ASP A 18 5.61 0.40 -14.05
C ASP A 18 4.44 0.43 -15.05
N LEU A 19 3.42 1.23 -14.74
CA LEU A 19 2.29 1.45 -15.64
C LEU A 19 2.65 2.42 -16.79
N ILE A 20 3.52 3.38 -16.52
CA ILE A 20 3.98 4.36 -17.50
C ILE A 20 4.91 3.70 -18.52
N ASN A 21 5.80 2.83 -18.06
CA ASN A 21 6.76 2.16 -18.91
C ASN A 21 6.08 1.05 -19.76
N PRO A 22 6.16 1.12 -21.11
CA PRO A 22 5.48 0.15 -21.98
C PRO A 22 5.93 -1.30 -21.79
N GLU A 23 7.20 -1.52 -21.43
CA GLU A 23 7.75 -2.86 -21.24
C GLU A 23 7.21 -3.52 -19.96
N THR A 24 7.26 -2.80 -18.83
CA THR A 24 6.73 -3.30 -17.55
C THR A 24 5.21 -3.45 -17.61
N ARG A 25 4.51 -2.52 -18.24
CA ARG A 25 3.07 -2.61 -18.48
C ARG A 25 2.69 -3.83 -19.33
N SER A 26 3.46 -4.16 -20.36
CA SER A 26 3.24 -5.38 -21.16
C SER A 26 3.39 -6.64 -20.31
N ARG A 27 4.35 -6.65 -19.39
CA ARG A 27 4.51 -7.76 -18.43
C ARG A 27 3.33 -7.83 -17.45
N MET A 28 2.82 -6.69 -16.97
CA MET A 28 1.61 -6.66 -16.14
C MET A 28 0.41 -7.26 -16.88
N LEU A 29 0.20 -6.90 -18.16
CA LEU A 29 -0.85 -7.49 -18.99
C LEU A 29 -0.73 -9.01 -19.07
N THR A 30 0.47 -9.52 -19.32
CA THR A 30 0.73 -10.97 -19.37
C THR A 30 0.44 -11.63 -18.03
N LEU A 31 0.83 -11.02 -16.92
CA LEU A 31 0.60 -11.55 -15.57
C LEU A 31 -0.90 -11.52 -15.21
N THR A 32 -1.62 -10.50 -15.63
CA THR A 32 -3.07 -10.43 -15.43
C THR A 32 -3.79 -11.58 -16.12
N SER A 33 -3.33 -12.00 -17.31
CA SER A 33 -3.93 -13.13 -18.03
C SER A 33 -3.81 -14.48 -17.32
N ILE A 34 -2.87 -14.60 -16.37
CA ILE A 34 -2.70 -15.78 -15.51
C ILE A 34 -3.18 -15.55 -14.06
N GLY A 35 -3.96 -14.50 -13.83
CA GLY A 35 -4.69 -14.25 -12.60
C GLY A 35 -3.98 -13.39 -11.56
N HIS A 36 -2.88 -12.72 -11.91
CA HIS A 36 -2.31 -11.71 -11.02
C HIS A 36 -3.14 -10.43 -11.03
N ARG A 37 -3.16 -9.73 -9.89
CA ARG A 37 -3.80 -8.43 -9.67
C ARG A 37 -2.76 -7.44 -9.18
N PHE A 38 -2.91 -6.18 -9.54
CA PHE A 38 -1.93 -5.16 -9.20
C PHE A 38 -2.53 -4.07 -8.33
N THR A 39 -1.91 -3.85 -7.18
CA THR A 39 -2.06 -2.59 -6.42
C THR A 39 -0.95 -1.66 -6.87
N VAL A 40 -1.35 -0.56 -7.50
CA VAL A 40 -0.39 0.45 -8.00
C VAL A 40 -0.26 1.54 -6.96
N TYR A 41 0.98 1.86 -6.54
CA TYR A 41 1.20 2.95 -5.58
C TYR A 41 1.84 4.18 -6.22
N SER A 42 1.42 5.36 -5.72
CA SER A 42 2.01 6.65 -6.06
C SER A 42 2.33 7.46 -4.80
N HIS A 43 3.34 8.33 -4.90
CA HIS A 43 3.61 9.32 -3.88
C HIS A 43 2.83 10.59 -4.19
N GLY A 44 1.75 10.83 -3.42
CA GLY A 44 0.80 11.88 -3.73
C GLY A 44 -0.05 11.59 -4.97
N ILE A 45 -0.72 12.61 -5.45
CA ILE A 45 -1.56 12.56 -6.64
C ILE A 45 -0.68 12.62 -7.89
N PRO A 46 -0.80 11.67 -8.82
CA PRO A 46 -0.04 11.68 -10.06
C PRO A 46 -0.47 12.84 -10.95
N LYS A 47 0.46 13.34 -11.76
CA LYS A 47 0.23 14.44 -12.71
C LYS A 47 0.59 14.00 -14.13
N ASP A 48 0.09 14.74 -15.09
CA ASP A 48 0.45 14.62 -16.51
C ASP A 48 0.39 13.19 -17.06
N LEU A 49 1.52 12.67 -17.51
CA LEU A 49 1.63 11.33 -18.09
C LEU A 49 1.27 10.23 -17.09
N ALA A 50 1.65 10.39 -15.84
CA ALA A 50 1.35 9.42 -14.78
C ALA A 50 -0.15 9.31 -14.51
N LEU A 51 -0.84 10.45 -14.47
CA LEU A 51 -2.28 10.51 -14.30
C LEU A 51 -3.00 9.88 -15.51
N ARG A 52 -2.58 10.21 -16.73
CA ARG A 52 -3.15 9.60 -17.93
C ARG A 52 -2.98 8.08 -17.92
N SER A 53 -1.78 7.60 -17.59
CA SER A 53 -1.51 6.16 -17.52
C SER A 53 -2.37 5.45 -16.47
N LEU A 54 -2.62 6.07 -15.32
CA LEU A 54 -3.50 5.55 -14.29
C LEU A 54 -4.93 5.39 -14.82
N VAL A 55 -5.47 6.41 -15.46
CA VAL A 55 -6.84 6.42 -15.97
C VAL A 55 -7.03 5.47 -17.18
N GLU A 56 -6.09 5.49 -18.12
CA GLU A 56 -6.17 4.66 -19.34
C GLU A 56 -6.04 3.16 -19.03
N HIS A 57 -5.26 2.79 -18.00
CA HIS A 57 -4.96 1.41 -17.68
C HIS A 57 -5.64 0.93 -16.39
N GLN A 58 -6.70 1.59 -15.94
CA GLN A 58 -7.44 1.21 -14.73
C GLN A 58 -7.91 -0.26 -14.71
N HIS A 59 -8.12 -0.86 -15.88
CA HIS A 59 -8.52 -2.26 -16.01
C HIS A 59 -7.44 -3.28 -15.55
N LEU A 60 -6.18 -2.84 -15.40
CA LEU A 60 -5.06 -3.63 -14.85
C LEU A 60 -4.92 -3.47 -13.35
N ILE A 61 -5.64 -2.53 -12.74
CA ILE A 61 -5.44 -2.08 -11.37
C ILE A 61 -6.56 -2.62 -10.48
N SER A 62 -6.19 -3.36 -9.45
CA SER A 62 -7.13 -3.81 -8.42
C SER A 62 -7.35 -2.77 -7.31
N ALA A 63 -6.34 -1.93 -7.06
CA ALA A 63 -6.41 -0.81 -6.14
C ALA A 63 -5.33 0.22 -6.48
N TRP A 64 -5.61 1.49 -6.22
CA TRP A 64 -4.64 2.57 -6.24
C TRP A 64 -4.28 2.96 -4.81
N GLU A 65 -3.03 2.74 -4.44
CA GLU A 65 -2.49 3.11 -3.14
C GLU A 65 -1.83 4.48 -3.22
N ILE A 66 -2.32 5.44 -2.45
CA ILE A 66 -1.77 6.79 -2.40
C ILE A 66 -0.96 6.94 -1.13
N VAL A 67 0.34 7.20 -1.29
CA VAL A 67 1.27 7.43 -0.19
C VAL A 67 1.41 8.92 0.05
N PHE A 68 0.93 9.41 1.20
CA PHE A 68 0.85 10.83 1.50
C PHE A 68 1.01 11.13 2.99
N PRO A 69 1.50 12.33 3.40
CA PRO A 69 1.55 12.70 4.81
C PRO A 69 0.15 12.74 5.43
N ILE A 70 -0.01 12.11 6.60
CA ILE A 70 -1.32 12.02 7.27
C ILE A 70 -1.93 13.40 7.59
N THR A 71 -1.09 14.41 7.77
CA THR A 71 -1.53 15.78 8.07
C THR A 71 -2.27 16.49 6.95
N SER A 72 -2.07 16.03 5.71
CA SER A 72 -2.66 16.65 4.51
C SER A 72 -3.77 15.81 3.88
N ILE A 73 -4.26 14.82 4.62
CA ILE A 73 -5.22 13.84 4.10
C ILE A 73 -6.52 14.50 3.61
N ILE A 74 -6.98 15.56 4.28
CA ILE A 74 -8.24 16.24 3.96
C ILE A 74 -8.13 16.98 2.59
N GLU A 75 -6.99 17.59 2.32
CA GLU A 75 -6.74 18.31 1.07
C GLU A 75 -6.70 17.37 -0.15
N LEU A 76 -6.35 16.10 0.08
CA LEU A 76 -6.24 15.09 -0.95
C LEU A 76 -7.59 14.61 -1.48
N PHE A 77 -8.61 14.61 -0.64
CA PHE A 77 -9.85 13.93 -0.98
C PHE A 77 -10.58 14.53 -2.17
N GLU A 78 -10.62 15.85 -2.29
CA GLU A 78 -11.28 16.53 -3.40
C GLU A 78 -10.62 16.17 -4.74
N GLU A 79 -9.29 16.19 -4.80
CA GLU A 79 -8.54 15.84 -6.01
C GLU A 79 -8.66 14.35 -6.36
N ILE A 80 -8.66 13.47 -5.37
CA ILE A 80 -8.79 12.02 -5.59
C ILE A 80 -10.16 11.67 -6.16
N GLU A 81 -11.21 12.30 -5.65
CA GLU A 81 -12.58 12.01 -6.08
C GLU A 81 -12.77 12.28 -7.59
N GLU A 82 -12.12 13.31 -8.11
CA GLU A 82 -12.14 13.63 -9.54
C GLU A 82 -11.40 12.60 -10.40
N ILE A 83 -10.35 11.97 -9.84
CA ILE A 83 -9.41 11.13 -10.59
C ILE A 83 -9.74 9.63 -10.50
N LYS A 84 -10.18 9.17 -9.34
CA LYS A 84 -10.26 7.72 -9.04
C LYS A 84 -11.15 6.93 -9.99
N GLY A 85 -12.17 7.53 -10.57
CA GLY A 85 -13.15 6.79 -11.36
C GLY A 85 -13.73 5.61 -10.59
N SER A 86 -13.54 4.39 -11.12
CA SER A 86 -13.95 3.13 -10.47
C SER A 86 -12.86 2.43 -9.68
N ILE A 87 -11.64 2.98 -9.62
CA ILE A 87 -10.50 2.33 -8.96
C ILE A 87 -10.68 2.40 -7.44
N PRO A 88 -10.60 1.27 -6.71
CA PRO A 88 -10.54 1.30 -5.26
C PRO A 88 -9.32 2.06 -4.76
N VAL A 89 -9.50 2.98 -3.82
CA VAL A 89 -8.44 3.81 -3.27
C VAL A 89 -7.99 3.28 -1.91
N TYR A 90 -6.69 3.06 -1.76
CA TYR A 90 -6.07 2.70 -0.50
C TYR A 90 -5.19 3.85 -0.03
N PHE A 91 -5.42 4.27 1.19
CA PHE A 91 -4.60 5.30 1.83
C PHE A 91 -3.40 4.68 2.53
N ASN A 92 -2.22 5.26 2.27
CA ASN A 92 -0.96 4.91 2.91
C ASN A 92 -0.28 6.18 3.41
N ALA A 93 0.28 6.15 4.62
CA ALA A 93 1.03 7.25 5.17
C ALA A 93 2.53 7.11 4.90
N MET A 94 3.16 8.22 4.50
CA MET A 94 4.61 8.32 4.47
C MET A 94 5.10 8.97 5.77
N ARG A 95 6.05 8.32 6.42
CA ARG A 95 6.70 8.84 7.62
C ARG A 95 8.19 9.00 7.35
N TRP A 96 8.73 10.12 7.76
CA TRP A 96 10.16 10.34 7.83
C TRP A 96 10.63 9.84 9.20
N THR A 97 11.59 8.93 9.23
CA THR A 97 12.26 8.53 10.46
C THR A 97 13.63 9.19 10.47
N ASP A 98 13.93 9.95 11.54
CA ASP A 98 15.17 10.73 11.66
C ASP A 98 16.46 9.89 11.71
N GLU A 99 16.35 8.60 12.00
CA GLU A 99 17.51 7.75 12.25
C GLU A 99 18.08 7.07 11.00
N THR A 100 17.33 7.00 9.94
CA THR A 100 17.81 6.49 8.65
C THR A 100 17.02 7.18 7.54
N PHE A 101 17.66 7.51 6.44
CA PHE A 101 17.00 8.03 5.21
C PHE A 101 16.02 7.01 4.59
N SER A 102 15.39 6.18 5.40
CA SER A 102 14.40 5.23 4.97
C SER A 102 13.00 5.80 5.15
N ASN A 103 12.33 6.03 4.06
CA ASN A 103 10.90 6.30 4.07
C ASN A 103 10.18 5.06 4.59
N SER A 104 9.60 5.13 5.78
CA SER A 104 8.69 4.10 6.23
C SER A 104 7.31 4.36 5.66
N HIS A 105 6.78 3.38 4.96
CA HIS A 105 5.43 3.41 4.41
C HIS A 105 4.50 2.65 5.35
N GLY A 106 3.32 3.18 5.53
CA GLY A 106 2.28 2.60 6.36
C GLY A 106 1.96 3.44 7.59
N LEU A 107 0.69 3.42 7.95
CA LEU A 107 0.21 3.97 9.22
C LEU A 107 0.80 3.15 10.38
N ALA A 108 1.07 3.78 11.50
CA ALA A 108 1.37 3.04 12.71
C ALA A 108 0.08 2.55 13.36
N ALA A 109 0.17 1.56 14.23
CA ALA A 109 -0.98 1.09 15.00
C ALA A 109 -1.66 2.24 15.80
N ASP A 110 -0.87 3.17 16.31
CA ASP A 110 -1.36 4.34 17.06
C ASP A 110 -2.17 5.33 16.20
N ASP A 111 -2.03 5.28 14.86
CA ASP A 111 -2.82 6.12 13.96
C ASP A 111 -4.25 5.59 13.75
N ALA A 112 -4.56 4.38 14.20
CA ALA A 112 -5.87 3.76 14.00
C ALA A 112 -7.01 4.65 14.53
N GLY A 113 -6.82 5.29 15.68
CA GLY A 113 -7.78 6.24 16.24
C GLY A 113 -7.99 7.49 15.38
N THR A 114 -6.93 8.01 14.79
CA THR A 114 -6.99 9.16 13.86
C THR A 114 -7.74 8.76 12.59
N ILE A 115 -7.40 7.60 12.00
CA ILE A 115 -8.09 7.07 10.83
C ILE A 115 -9.57 6.84 11.11
N GLN A 116 -9.92 6.24 12.26
CA GLN A 116 -11.31 6.05 12.66
C GLN A 116 -12.06 7.38 12.75
N SER A 117 -11.41 8.43 13.24
CA SER A 117 -12.01 9.75 13.33
C SER A 117 -12.24 10.37 11.94
N LEU A 118 -11.30 10.21 11.04
CA LEU A 118 -11.42 10.66 9.64
C LEU A 118 -12.52 9.91 8.89
N LEU A 119 -12.65 8.61 9.09
CA LEU A 119 -13.69 7.77 8.47
C LEU A 119 -15.12 8.09 8.95
N LYS A 120 -15.28 8.87 10.01
CA LYS A 120 -16.59 9.41 10.41
C LYS A 120 -17.07 10.54 9.50
N LEU A 121 -16.19 11.11 8.70
CA LEU A 121 -16.56 12.07 7.67
C LEU A 121 -17.10 11.30 6.46
N ASP A 122 -18.34 11.53 6.09
CA ASP A 122 -19.02 10.78 5.01
C ASP A 122 -18.26 10.85 3.69
N SER A 123 -17.64 11.98 3.36
CA SER A 123 -16.81 12.17 2.17
C SER A 123 -15.59 11.24 2.17
N VAL A 124 -14.90 11.13 3.31
CA VAL A 124 -13.74 10.27 3.48
C VAL A 124 -14.10 8.80 3.38
N ASN A 125 -15.17 8.42 4.08
CA ASN A 125 -15.66 7.05 4.10
C ASN A 125 -16.14 6.56 2.72
N ALA A 126 -16.73 7.45 1.92
CA ALA A 126 -17.14 7.14 0.56
C ALA A 126 -15.96 6.98 -0.42
N LEU A 127 -14.84 7.61 -0.12
CA LEU A 127 -13.68 7.66 -1.01
C LEU A 127 -12.69 6.53 -0.76
N ILE A 128 -12.39 6.24 0.50
CA ILE A 128 -11.35 5.26 0.91
C ILE A 128 -11.94 3.86 0.96
N ASN A 129 -11.36 2.94 0.19
CA ASN A 129 -11.72 1.54 0.19
C ASN A 129 -10.81 0.68 1.07
N GLY A 130 -9.63 1.21 1.42
CA GLY A 130 -8.68 0.52 2.28
C GLY A 130 -7.62 1.43 2.86
N VAL A 131 -6.92 0.95 3.87
CA VAL A 131 -5.78 1.60 4.50
C VAL A 131 -4.61 0.64 4.64
N VAL A 132 -3.40 1.19 4.58
CA VAL A 132 -2.16 0.41 4.66
C VAL A 132 -1.45 0.73 5.97
N PHE A 133 -1.26 -0.29 6.81
CA PHE A 133 -0.51 -0.19 8.05
C PHE A 133 0.90 -0.76 7.89
N GLY A 134 1.89 -0.06 8.43
CA GLY A 134 3.25 -0.55 8.54
C GLY A 134 3.43 -1.40 9.79
N ILE A 135 3.96 -2.61 9.63
CA ILE A 135 4.35 -3.45 10.77
C ILE A 135 5.85 -3.28 11.00
N ASN A 136 6.22 -2.73 12.15
CA ASN A 136 7.61 -2.55 12.51
C ASN A 136 8.31 -3.92 12.64
N TYR A 137 9.55 -4.01 12.15
CA TYR A 137 10.36 -5.22 12.19
C TYR A 137 10.59 -5.79 13.61
N ALA A 138 10.54 -4.93 14.62
CA ALA A 138 10.72 -5.32 16.04
C ALA A 138 9.41 -5.73 16.72
N ALA A 139 8.26 -5.45 16.13
CA ALA A 139 6.96 -5.78 16.70
C ALA A 139 6.54 -7.21 16.33
N CYS A 140 5.74 -7.83 17.18
CA CYS A 140 5.07 -9.07 16.83
C CYS A 140 3.95 -8.75 15.82
N PRO A 141 3.97 -9.29 14.59
CA PRO A 141 2.96 -8.97 13.58
C PRO A 141 1.55 -9.29 14.05
N PHE A 142 1.35 -10.44 14.67
CA PHE A 142 0.05 -10.87 15.15
C PHE A 142 -0.57 -9.91 16.18
N SER A 143 0.19 -9.51 17.21
CA SER A 143 -0.32 -8.58 18.22
C SER A 143 -0.59 -7.18 17.64
N THR A 144 0.24 -6.73 16.70
CA THR A 144 0.05 -5.44 16.02
C THR A 144 -1.22 -5.45 15.18
N VAL A 145 -1.41 -6.49 14.38
CA VAL A 145 -2.62 -6.67 13.55
C VAL A 145 -3.86 -6.74 14.41
N SER A 146 -3.86 -7.56 15.48
CA SER A 146 -5.00 -7.65 16.41
C SER A 146 -5.35 -6.30 17.02
N SER A 147 -4.35 -5.55 17.50
CA SER A 147 -4.56 -4.20 18.08
C SER A 147 -5.17 -3.23 17.06
N ILE A 148 -4.74 -3.28 15.80
CA ILE A 148 -5.29 -2.43 14.74
C ILE A 148 -6.77 -2.79 14.48
N TYR A 149 -7.09 -4.08 14.39
CA TYR A 149 -8.48 -4.55 14.20
C TYR A 149 -9.38 -4.15 15.37
N ASP A 150 -8.89 -4.25 16.60
CA ASP A 150 -9.65 -3.86 17.79
C ASP A 150 -9.98 -2.35 17.79
N ASN A 151 -9.04 -1.52 17.32
CA ASN A 151 -9.22 -0.08 17.25
C ASN A 151 -10.07 0.40 16.06
N LEU A 152 -10.15 -0.40 14.98
CA LEU A 152 -10.93 -0.08 13.78
C LEU A 152 -12.24 -0.88 13.70
N SER A 153 -12.73 -1.40 14.82
CA SER A 153 -13.95 -2.21 14.89
C SER A 153 -15.14 -1.52 14.19
N ASN A 154 -15.86 -2.30 13.38
CA ASN A 154 -17.04 -1.90 12.59
C ASN A 154 -16.81 -1.19 11.26
N GLN A 155 -15.64 -1.30 10.64
CA GLN A 155 -15.43 -0.72 9.33
C GLN A 155 -15.47 -1.80 8.22
N THR A 156 -16.14 -1.47 7.12
CA THR A 156 -16.08 -2.25 5.86
C THR A 156 -14.76 -2.05 5.11
N LEU A 157 -13.85 -1.33 5.74
CA LEU A 157 -12.57 -0.93 5.20
C LEU A 157 -11.64 -2.14 5.05
N LYS A 158 -10.98 -2.27 3.91
CA LYS A 158 -9.94 -3.28 3.72
C LYS A 158 -8.65 -2.85 4.40
N LEU A 159 -8.02 -3.77 5.12
CA LEU A 159 -6.72 -3.52 5.75
C LEU A 159 -5.64 -4.22 4.94
N ALA A 160 -4.59 -3.47 4.60
CA ALA A 160 -3.37 -4.01 4.03
C ALA A 160 -2.22 -3.76 5.00
N PHE A 161 -1.28 -4.68 5.06
CA PHE A 161 -0.14 -4.61 5.98
C PHE A 161 1.16 -4.63 5.19
N HIS A 162 2.03 -3.68 5.51
CA HIS A 162 3.34 -3.55 4.90
C HIS A 162 4.43 -3.83 5.95
N PRO A 163 5.04 -5.04 5.93
CA PRO A 163 6.15 -5.35 6.83
C PRO A 163 7.33 -4.42 6.54
N GLN A 164 7.80 -3.73 7.56
CA GLN A 164 8.95 -2.84 7.46
C GLN A 164 10.21 -3.62 7.81
N PHE A 165 11.20 -3.56 6.93
CA PHE A 165 12.49 -4.21 7.13
C PHE A 165 13.58 -3.15 7.27
N VAL A 166 14.47 -3.35 8.26
CA VAL A 166 15.66 -2.50 8.38
C VAL A 166 16.61 -2.85 7.26
N GLN A 167 17.03 -1.86 6.48
CA GLN A 167 18.17 -2.02 5.59
C GLN A 167 19.42 -2.20 6.46
N ARG A 168 20.03 -3.38 6.38
CA ARG A 168 21.26 -3.68 7.08
C ARG A 168 22.44 -3.62 6.14
N ALA A 169 23.63 -3.36 6.70
CA ALA A 169 24.90 -3.47 5.99
C ALA A 169 25.01 -4.85 5.27
N PRO A 170 25.67 -4.91 4.11
CA PRO A 170 25.76 -6.14 3.29
C PRO A 170 26.17 -7.40 4.05
N GLU A 171 27.02 -7.26 5.05
CA GLU A 171 27.50 -8.34 5.90
C GLU A 171 26.39 -9.03 6.74
N LYS A 172 25.28 -8.31 7.00
CA LYS A 172 24.12 -8.81 7.75
C LYS A 172 22.92 -9.14 6.83
N GLN A 173 23.11 -9.08 5.53
CA GLN A 173 22.02 -9.20 4.55
C GLN A 173 21.38 -10.60 4.54
N LYS A 174 22.18 -11.66 4.76
CA LYS A 174 21.67 -13.05 4.84
C LYS A 174 20.72 -13.24 6.03
N GLN A 175 21.05 -12.66 7.19
CA GLN A 175 20.16 -12.69 8.36
C GLN A 175 18.88 -11.88 8.15
N SER A 176 19.01 -10.78 7.40
CA SER A 176 17.87 -9.95 7.02
C SER A 176 16.91 -10.70 6.11
N GLN A 177 17.38 -11.46 5.12
CA GLN A 177 16.56 -12.26 4.23
C GLN A 177 15.74 -13.32 4.97
N GLN A 178 16.35 -14.04 5.92
CA GLN A 178 15.63 -15.02 6.72
C GLN A 178 14.57 -14.38 7.61
N GLN A 179 14.84 -13.20 8.15
CA GLN A 179 13.84 -12.45 8.92
C GLN A 179 12.66 -11.99 8.05
N VAL A 180 12.92 -11.61 6.80
CA VAL A 180 11.87 -11.28 5.83
C VAL A 180 10.96 -12.49 5.58
N ILE A 181 11.57 -13.65 5.30
CA ILE A 181 10.81 -14.88 5.04
C ILE A 181 9.96 -15.27 6.25
N ASN A 182 10.53 -15.23 7.44
CA ASN A 182 9.80 -15.57 8.66
C ASN A 182 8.61 -14.63 8.90
N ARG A 183 8.79 -13.32 8.69
CA ARG A 183 7.71 -12.35 8.87
C ARG A 183 6.61 -12.46 7.84
N LEU A 184 6.94 -12.76 6.58
CA LEU A 184 5.94 -13.00 5.55
C LEU A 184 5.11 -14.28 5.82
N ALA A 185 5.66 -15.21 6.61
CA ALA A 185 4.93 -16.41 7.02
C ALA A 185 4.01 -16.17 8.24
N GLU A 186 4.23 -15.07 8.98
CA GLU A 186 3.46 -14.69 10.17
C GLU A 186 2.30 -13.71 9.86
N THR A 187 2.30 -13.09 8.66
CA THR A 187 1.27 -12.13 8.21
C THR A 187 0.26 -12.78 7.28
#